data_d0a90c225a4331ca29b03aaa1fdc8984
#
_entry.id   d0a90c225a4331ca29b03aaa1fdc8984
#
_cell.length_a   1.000
_cell.length_b   1.000
_cell.length_c   1.000
_cell.angle_alpha   90.00
_cell.angle_beta   90.00
_cell.angle_gamma   90.00
#
_symmetry.space_group_name_H-M   'P 1'
#
loop_
_entity.id
_entity.type
_entity.pdbx_description
1 polymer ?
#
loop_
_entity_poly.entity_id
_entity_poly.type
_entity_poly.pdbx_seq_one_letter_code
_entity_poly.pdbx_strand_id
1 'polypeptide(L)' 'MRSYKLVVSRRVMVNLTTGSAIQGILWDEKGPLIVLRDAQLHNEGGHAPLDGEVIIERDRIEFVQVVS' A
#
# COMPACT_ATOMS: atom_id res chain seq x y z
N MET A 1 -5.23 -6.24 16.75
CA MET A 1 -4.99 -6.17 15.31
C MET A 1 -4.81 -4.73 14.88
N ARG A 2 -3.84 -4.50 14.02
CA ARG A 2 -3.55 -3.16 13.52
C ARG A 2 -4.60 -2.72 12.50
N SER A 3 -5.07 -1.47 12.59
CA SER A 3 -6.04 -0.90 11.67
C SER A 3 -5.42 0.27 10.93
N TYR A 4 -5.72 0.36 9.64
CA TYR A 4 -5.27 1.46 8.78
C TYR A 4 -6.40 2.44 8.45
N LYS A 5 -7.52 2.36 9.15
CA LYS A 5 -8.66 3.22 8.86
C LYS A 5 -8.36 4.71 8.99
N LEU A 6 -7.42 5.06 9.86
CA LEU A 6 -7.04 6.46 10.05
C LEU A 6 -6.40 7.07 8.82
N VAL A 7 -5.88 6.25 7.91
CA VAL A 7 -5.18 6.73 6.72
C VAL A 7 -5.93 6.44 5.43
N VAL A 8 -7.18 6.01 5.53
CA VAL A 8 -8.02 5.82 4.34
C VAL A 8 -8.17 7.17 3.63
N SER A 9 -8.12 7.15 2.30
CA SER A 9 -8.14 8.29 1.40
C SER A 9 -6.85 9.12 1.42
N ARG A 10 -5.82 8.64 2.12
CA ARG A 10 -4.52 9.30 2.14
C ARG A 10 -3.57 8.60 1.16
N ARG A 11 -2.63 9.36 0.63
CA ARG A 11 -1.56 8.77 -0.17
C ARG A 11 -0.54 8.17 0.78
N VAL A 12 -0.22 6.90 0.54
CA VAL A 12 0.65 6.14 1.44
C VAL A 12 1.73 5.42 0.65
N MET A 13 2.82 5.13 1.33
CA MET A 13 3.85 4.21 0.84
C MET A 13 3.78 2.98 1.73
N VAL A 14 3.37 1.86 1.13
CA VAL A 14 3.28 0.58 1.84
C VAL A 14 4.58 -0.17 1.63
N ASN A 15 5.34 -0.34 2.70
CA ASN A 15 6.61 -1.04 2.64
C ASN A 15 6.39 -2.51 2.94
N LEU A 16 6.78 -3.35 2.00
CA LEU A 16 6.53 -4.79 2.06
C LEU A 16 7.72 -5.51 2.67
N THR A 17 7.44 -6.66 3.26
CA THR A 17 8.49 -7.49 3.88
C THR A 17 9.49 -8.02 2.84
N THR A 18 9.15 -7.97 1.55
CA THR A 18 10.04 -8.37 0.48
C THR A 18 11.10 -7.32 0.13
N GLY A 19 10.98 -6.11 0.69
CA GLY A 19 11.87 -5.00 0.34
C GLY A 19 11.33 -4.09 -0.74
N SER A 20 10.25 -4.49 -1.42
CA SER A 20 9.56 -3.61 -2.36
C SER A 20 8.58 -2.72 -1.62
N ALA A 21 8.13 -1.66 -2.29
CA ALA A 21 7.14 -0.77 -1.73
C ALA A 21 6.08 -0.46 -2.78
N ILE A 22 4.87 -0.18 -2.34
CA ILE A 22 3.78 0.22 -3.22
C ILE A 22 3.23 1.54 -2.71
N GLN A 23 3.28 2.55 -3.56
CA GLN A 23 2.73 3.87 -3.26
C GLN A 23 1.37 3.99 -3.91
N GLY A 24 0.40 4.53 -3.18
CA GLY A 24 -0.93 4.74 -3.75
C GLY A 24 -1.85 5.37 -2.75
N ILE A 25 -3.11 5.49 -3.15
CA ILE A 25 -4.15 6.00 -2.27
C ILE A 25 -4.75 4.79 -1.55
N LEU A 26 -4.71 4.81 -0.22
CA LEU A 26 -5.35 3.76 0.56
C LEU A 26 -6.85 3.95 0.43
N TRP A 27 -7.49 3.04 -0.32
CA TRP A 27 -8.89 3.17 -0.64
C TRP A 27 -9.80 2.52 0.40
N ASP A 28 -9.40 1.35 0.88
CA ASP A 28 -10.23 0.61 1.81
C ASP A 28 -9.39 -0.39 2.60
N GLU A 29 -9.96 -0.84 3.69
CA GLU A 29 -9.38 -1.88 4.52
C GLU A 29 -10.51 -2.87 4.82
N LYS A 30 -10.27 -4.15 4.57
CA LYS A 30 -11.29 -5.16 4.78
C LYS A 30 -10.64 -6.44 5.30
N GLY A 31 -10.84 -6.72 6.60
CA GLY A 31 -10.23 -7.88 7.22
C GLY A 31 -8.71 -7.86 7.08
N PRO A 32 -8.10 -8.94 6.56
CA PRO A 32 -6.65 -9.00 6.41
C PRO A 32 -6.13 -8.29 5.17
N LEU A 33 -6.98 -7.54 4.45
CA LEU A 33 -6.63 -6.96 3.17
C LEU A 33 -6.70 -5.44 3.23
N ILE A 34 -5.78 -4.80 2.51
CA ILE A 34 -5.92 -3.37 2.20
C ILE A 34 -5.96 -3.21 0.70
N VAL A 35 -6.65 -2.17 0.26
CA VAL A 35 -6.86 -1.89 -1.16
C VAL A 35 -6.27 -0.53 -1.47
N LEU A 36 -5.39 -0.49 -2.48
CA LEU A 36 -4.82 0.76 -2.97
C LEU A 36 -5.32 1.05 -4.38
N ARG A 37 -5.43 2.32 -4.70
CA ARG A 37 -5.72 2.80 -6.04
C ARG A 37 -4.64 3.77 -6.49
N ASP A 38 -4.52 3.96 -7.79
CA ASP A 38 -3.50 4.83 -8.40
C ASP A 38 -2.13 4.46 -7.87
N ALA A 39 -1.83 3.17 -7.88
CA ALA A 39 -0.65 2.65 -7.23
C ALA A 39 0.53 2.57 -8.17
N GLN A 40 1.72 2.65 -7.58
CA GLN A 40 2.99 2.44 -8.28
C GLN A 40 3.85 1.49 -7.46
N LEU A 41 4.47 0.56 -8.14
CA LEU A 41 5.43 -0.33 -7.51
C LEU A 41 6.81 0.32 -7.52
N HIS A 42 7.46 0.34 -6.37
CA HIS A 42 8.83 0.84 -6.22
C HIS A 42 9.73 -0.30 -5.78
N ASN A 43 10.84 -0.48 -6.49
CA ASN A 43 11.85 -1.46 -6.12
C ASN A 43 13.20 -0.97 -6.63
N GLU A 44 14.23 -1.81 -6.51
CA GLU A 44 15.59 -1.42 -6.91
C GLU A 44 15.69 -1.08 -8.40
N GLY A 45 14.87 -1.68 -9.23
CA GLY A 45 14.88 -1.44 -10.66
C GLY A 45 14.16 -0.18 -11.09
N GLY A 46 13.60 0.59 -10.13
CA GLY A 46 12.86 1.79 -10.41
C GLY A 46 11.42 1.67 -9.97
N HIS A 47 10.53 2.33 -10.70
CA HIS A 47 9.11 2.26 -10.34
C HIS A 47 8.25 2.14 -11.60
N ALA A 48 7.07 1.54 -11.43
CA ALA A 48 6.15 1.31 -12.52
C ALA A 48 4.71 1.45 -12.01
N PRO A 49 3.81 2.02 -12.84
CA PRO A 49 2.41 2.11 -12.45
C PRO A 49 1.76 0.73 -12.41
N LEU A 50 0.81 0.57 -11.49
CA LEU A 50 -0.01 -0.63 -11.40
C LEU A 50 -1.45 -0.23 -11.71
N ASP A 51 -2.02 -0.89 -12.72
CA ASP A 51 -3.38 -0.58 -13.15
C ASP A 51 -4.40 -1.19 -12.18
N GLY A 52 -5.54 -0.50 -12.05
CA GLY A 52 -6.64 -1.00 -11.26
C GLY A 52 -6.41 -0.87 -9.77
N GLU A 53 -7.05 -1.74 -9.03
CA GLU A 53 -6.90 -1.80 -7.60
C GLU A 53 -5.83 -2.82 -7.23
N VAL A 54 -5.00 -2.45 -6.26
CA VAL A 54 -3.98 -3.35 -5.74
C VAL A 54 -4.42 -3.81 -4.36
N ILE A 55 -4.49 -5.12 -4.17
CA ILE A 55 -4.90 -5.72 -2.90
C ILE A 55 -3.68 -6.31 -2.24
N ILE A 56 -3.42 -5.89 -1.01
CA ILE A 56 -2.25 -6.32 -0.27
C ILE A 56 -2.69 -7.01 1.01
N GLU A 57 -2.11 -8.18 1.28
CA GLU A 57 -2.32 -8.86 2.54
C GLU A 57 -1.52 -8.18 3.64
N ARG A 58 -2.14 -7.93 4.78
CA ARG A 58 -1.50 -7.19 5.88
C ARG A 58 -0.24 -7.88 6.38
N ASP A 59 -0.19 -9.19 6.29
CA ASP A 59 1.00 -9.95 6.72
C ASP A 59 2.24 -9.64 5.91
N ARG A 60 2.05 -9.05 4.72
CA ARG A 60 3.16 -8.68 3.85
C ARG A 60 3.65 -7.26 4.11
N ILE A 61 3.00 -6.53 5.00
CA ILE A 61 3.31 -5.13 5.26
C ILE A 61 4.24 -5.02 6.44
N GLU A 62 5.38 -4.38 6.24
CA GLU A 62 6.29 -4.09 7.33
C GLU A 62 5.87 -2.81 8.04
N PHE A 63 5.68 -1.74 7.28
CA PHE A 63 5.15 -0.49 7.81
C PHE A 63 4.58 0.37 6.68
N VAL A 64 3.77 1.36 7.06
CA VAL A 64 3.13 2.26 6.11
C VAL A 64 3.53 3.69 6.46
N GLN A 65 3.95 4.43 5.43
CA GLN A 65 4.23 5.85 5.56
C GLN A 65 3.11 6.63 4.90
N VAL A 66 2.63 7.66 5.58
CA VAL A 66 1.67 8.58 4.97
C VAL A 66 2.47 9.69 4.31
N VAL A 67 2.30 9.82 2.99
CA VAL A 67 3.14 10.72 2.19
C VAL A 67 2.39 11.96 1.71
N SER A 68 1.10 12.06 2.00
CA SER A 68 0.37 13.31 1.73
C SER A 68 -0.92 13.43 2.55
#